data_21a360807abc8033e93e69b586a615a5
#
_entry.id   21a360807abc8033e93e69b586a615a5
#
_cell.length_a   1.000
_cell.length_b   1.000
_cell.length_c   1.000
_cell.angle_alpha   90.00
_cell.angle_beta   90.00
_cell.angle_gamma   90.00
#
_symmetry.space_group_name_H-M   'P 1'
#
loop_
_entity.id
_entity.type
_entity.pdbx_description
1 polymer ?
#
loop_
_entity_poly.entity_id
_entity_poly.type
_entity_poly.pdbx_seq_one_letter_code
_entity_poly.pdbx_strand_id
1 'polypeptide(L)'
;MTVKHYDWSAYHANVRPNKVAIRDLSANKELTYSELNSRANKLAGWLQSQGIKKGDRVAILSQNCAEFFELEFACAKIGAIELPLNWRLTKPELEYILKDSTPHILIYDAMFLDISIELMKDCSINSSLQIDSDDLQSEYEEALNSSDGSHEVIQSFQEDLIMIMYTSGTTGHPKGAMINHQMQLYNCINWATPVFVTSESIQLVVLPLFHTGGMNCYANPLLHAGGEIILIKEFEPGLALSIIGNSEYGVTHFFAVPAPYQFMMNHPDFDKTDLSRLKVAGIGGAPCAEAILRAWSDRGVSMTQGWGMTETSPGGIGLDAADAERKLGAAGKPMLHTEVKVVDDEGKELPWGEVGELYIRGPNITPGYWNKPEATKDSFDGDWLKTGDAARFDDEGFIYIVDRWKDMYISGGENVYPAEVENVLYQIPQIAEAAIIGVPDERWGETGKAILVLKVGEVLEEKDVISHCLENLAKFKVPQSVEFIEALPRNATGKVLKRTLRDEFLGTDAPAIS
;
A
#
# COMPACT_ATOMS: atom_id res chain seq x y z
N MET A 1 -16.54 -21.09 17.21
CA MET A 1 -16.71 -22.00 16.04
C MET A 1 -15.73 -21.51 15.02
N THR A 2 -14.70 -22.31 14.69
CA THR A 2 -13.65 -21.94 13.74
C THR A 2 -14.22 -21.97 12.33
N VAL A 3 -14.12 -20.86 11.59
CA VAL A 3 -14.67 -20.72 10.24
C VAL A 3 -13.63 -21.16 9.24
N LYS A 4 -14.02 -22.02 8.29
CA LYS A 4 -13.14 -22.50 7.23
C LYS A 4 -12.83 -21.38 6.24
N HIS A 5 -11.62 -21.41 5.71
CA HIS A 5 -11.28 -20.69 4.50
C HIS A 5 -11.82 -21.43 3.26
N TYR A 6 -12.26 -20.70 2.25
CA TYR A 6 -12.74 -21.24 0.98
C TYR A 6 -11.86 -20.75 -0.17
N ASP A 7 -11.47 -21.67 -1.03
CA ASP A 7 -10.60 -21.43 -2.18
C ASP A 7 -11.32 -20.61 -3.28
N TRP A 8 -10.96 -19.36 -3.42
CA TRP A 8 -11.57 -18.45 -4.40
C TRP A 8 -11.21 -18.82 -5.84
N SER A 9 -9.96 -19.24 -6.07
CA SER A 9 -9.50 -19.61 -7.41
C SER A 9 -10.24 -20.84 -7.94
N ALA A 10 -10.44 -21.85 -7.10
CA ALA A 10 -11.22 -23.04 -7.46
C ALA A 10 -12.70 -22.71 -7.68
N TYR A 11 -13.29 -21.83 -6.86
CA TYR A 11 -14.66 -21.37 -7.05
C TYR A 11 -14.84 -20.71 -8.41
N HIS A 12 -14.01 -19.74 -8.76
CA HIS A 12 -14.15 -19.02 -10.03
C HIS A 12 -13.78 -19.86 -11.24
N ALA A 13 -12.80 -20.78 -11.13
CA ALA A 13 -12.51 -21.75 -12.16
C ALA A 13 -13.72 -22.64 -12.52
N ASN A 14 -14.58 -22.89 -11.54
CA ASN A 14 -15.82 -23.65 -11.72
C ASN A 14 -16.97 -22.82 -12.33
N VAL A 15 -17.14 -21.57 -11.82
CA VAL A 15 -18.30 -20.73 -12.16
C VAL A 15 -18.09 -19.94 -13.45
N ARG A 16 -16.85 -19.52 -13.73
CA ARG A 16 -16.49 -18.70 -14.90
C ARG A 16 -15.11 -19.09 -15.47
N PRO A 17 -14.94 -20.35 -15.91
CA PRO A 17 -13.62 -20.92 -16.27
C PRO A 17 -12.86 -20.14 -17.32
N ASN A 18 -13.57 -19.62 -18.32
CA ASN A 18 -12.99 -18.95 -19.49
C ASN A 18 -12.85 -17.43 -19.33
N LYS A 19 -13.25 -16.88 -18.17
CA LYS A 19 -13.09 -15.44 -17.92
C LYS A 19 -11.63 -15.16 -17.57
N VAL A 20 -11.07 -14.11 -18.18
CA VAL A 20 -9.73 -13.60 -17.81
C VAL A 20 -9.74 -13.13 -16.36
N ALA A 21 -8.80 -13.63 -15.58
CA ALA A 21 -8.54 -13.22 -14.21
C ALA A 21 -7.37 -12.24 -14.13
N ILE A 22 -6.30 -12.55 -14.85
CA ILE A 22 -5.06 -11.77 -14.84
C ILE A 22 -4.59 -11.57 -16.27
N ARG A 23 -4.28 -10.33 -16.61
CA ARG A 23 -3.58 -9.96 -17.83
C ARG A 23 -2.26 -9.29 -17.45
N ASP A 24 -1.16 -9.99 -17.64
CA ASP A 24 0.20 -9.47 -17.41
C ASP A 24 0.74 -8.94 -18.75
N LEU A 25 0.72 -7.61 -18.90
CA LEU A 25 1.14 -6.97 -20.13
C LEU A 25 2.64 -7.04 -20.35
N SER A 26 3.41 -7.11 -19.29
CA SER A 26 4.86 -7.16 -19.38
C SER A 26 5.37 -8.52 -19.84
N ALA A 27 4.71 -9.59 -19.42
CA ALA A 27 5.00 -10.96 -19.84
C ALA A 27 4.19 -11.40 -21.07
N ASN A 28 3.34 -10.51 -21.62
CA ASN A 28 2.36 -10.87 -22.68
C ASN A 28 1.59 -12.16 -22.33
N LYS A 29 1.17 -12.28 -21.07
CA LYS A 29 0.54 -13.46 -20.49
C LYS A 29 -0.90 -13.12 -20.09
N GLU A 30 -1.82 -13.96 -20.47
CA GLU A 30 -3.23 -13.86 -20.09
C GLU A 30 -3.63 -15.18 -19.42
N LEU A 31 -4.21 -15.09 -18.23
CA LEU A 31 -4.68 -16.23 -17.47
C LEU A 31 -6.19 -16.12 -17.23
N THR A 32 -6.93 -17.09 -17.72
CA THR A 32 -8.32 -17.31 -17.31
C THR A 32 -8.36 -17.84 -15.86
N TYR A 33 -9.53 -17.78 -15.22
CA TYR A 33 -9.72 -18.36 -13.89
C TYR A 33 -9.40 -19.87 -13.86
N SER A 34 -9.72 -20.60 -14.94
CA SER A 34 -9.36 -22.02 -15.05
C SER A 34 -7.86 -22.23 -15.10
N GLU A 35 -7.14 -21.43 -15.87
CA GLU A 35 -5.67 -21.52 -15.98
C GLU A 35 -4.99 -21.08 -14.69
N LEU A 36 -5.42 -19.95 -14.06
CA LEU A 36 -4.89 -19.49 -12.79
C LEU A 36 -5.03 -20.57 -11.70
N ASN A 37 -6.22 -21.17 -11.57
CA ASN A 37 -6.43 -22.25 -10.60
C ASN A 37 -5.60 -23.50 -10.93
N SER A 38 -5.46 -23.87 -12.22
CA SER A 38 -4.65 -25.01 -12.64
C SER A 38 -3.17 -24.78 -12.30
N ARG A 39 -2.64 -23.59 -12.55
CA ARG A 39 -1.26 -23.22 -12.24
C ARG A 39 -1.02 -23.18 -10.74
N ALA A 40 -1.95 -22.61 -9.97
CA ALA A 40 -1.90 -22.62 -8.51
C ALA A 40 -1.94 -24.05 -7.93
N ASN A 41 -2.73 -24.97 -8.51
CA ASN A 41 -2.74 -26.38 -8.13
C ASN A 41 -1.39 -27.06 -8.41
N LYS A 42 -0.80 -26.81 -9.57
CA LYS A 42 0.52 -27.35 -9.95
C LYS A 42 1.62 -26.84 -9.04
N LEU A 43 1.61 -25.53 -8.73
CA LEU A 43 2.56 -24.93 -7.79
C LEU A 43 2.37 -25.52 -6.38
N ALA A 44 1.14 -25.68 -5.91
CA ALA A 44 0.84 -26.30 -4.62
C ALA A 44 1.40 -27.73 -4.52
N GLY A 45 1.19 -28.54 -5.57
CA GLY A 45 1.76 -29.90 -5.65
C GLY A 45 3.29 -29.90 -5.67
N TRP A 46 3.90 -28.99 -6.43
CA TRP A 46 5.36 -28.85 -6.45
C TRP A 46 5.89 -28.43 -5.08
N LEU A 47 5.30 -27.40 -4.43
CA LEU A 47 5.71 -26.94 -3.10
C LEU A 47 5.64 -28.08 -2.07
N GLN A 48 4.56 -28.87 -2.07
CA GLN A 48 4.48 -30.04 -1.18
C GLN A 48 5.55 -31.10 -1.50
N SER A 49 5.90 -31.31 -2.78
CA SER A 49 6.99 -32.20 -3.17
C SER A 49 8.36 -31.73 -2.64
N GLN A 50 8.53 -30.42 -2.45
CA GLN A 50 9.69 -29.81 -1.80
C GLN A 50 9.62 -29.86 -0.27
N GLY A 51 8.59 -30.46 0.29
CA GLY A 51 8.42 -30.64 1.74
C GLY A 51 7.73 -29.49 2.47
N ILE A 52 7.15 -28.52 1.74
CA ILE A 52 6.38 -27.41 2.32
C ILE A 52 5.14 -27.92 3.04
N LYS A 53 4.93 -27.44 4.24
CA LYS A 53 3.82 -27.80 5.14
C LYS A 53 3.05 -26.56 5.57
N LYS A 54 1.90 -26.78 6.19
CA LYS A 54 1.10 -25.68 6.81
C LYS A 54 1.96 -24.86 7.76
N GLY A 55 1.94 -23.54 7.56
CA GLY A 55 2.69 -22.57 8.35
C GLY A 55 4.12 -22.31 7.86
N ASP A 56 4.61 -23.04 6.87
CA ASP A 56 5.90 -22.76 6.23
C ASP A 56 5.79 -21.52 5.34
N ARG A 57 6.88 -20.75 5.25
CA ARG A 57 6.94 -19.52 4.46
C ARG A 57 7.60 -19.79 3.12
N VAL A 58 7.00 -19.24 2.07
CA VAL A 58 7.53 -19.21 0.71
C VAL A 58 7.73 -17.75 0.32
N ALA A 59 8.99 -17.36 0.12
CA ALA A 59 9.34 -15.99 -0.25
C ALA A 59 9.28 -15.79 -1.77
N ILE A 60 8.87 -14.58 -2.19
CA ILE A 60 8.93 -14.17 -3.59
C ILE A 60 9.64 -12.81 -3.71
N LEU A 61 10.68 -12.73 -4.57
CA LEU A 61 11.46 -11.54 -4.88
C LEU A 61 11.33 -11.24 -6.38
N SER A 62 10.39 -10.40 -6.74
CA SER A 62 10.10 -10.05 -8.14
C SER A 62 9.50 -8.65 -8.25
N GLN A 63 9.56 -8.07 -9.45
CA GLN A 63 8.66 -7.00 -9.85
C GLN A 63 7.24 -7.57 -10.02
N ASN A 64 6.25 -6.69 -10.33
CA ASN A 64 4.88 -7.16 -10.50
C ASN A 64 4.77 -8.21 -11.62
N CYS A 65 4.21 -9.35 -11.28
CA CYS A 65 3.97 -10.46 -12.20
C CYS A 65 2.79 -11.32 -11.72
N ALA A 66 2.26 -12.15 -12.60
CA ALA A 66 1.12 -13.04 -12.30
C ALA A 66 1.47 -14.09 -11.24
N GLU A 67 2.73 -14.46 -11.11
CA GLU A 67 3.26 -15.48 -10.20
C GLU A 67 3.02 -15.15 -8.72
N PHE A 68 2.87 -13.85 -8.34
CA PHE A 68 2.43 -13.48 -6.98
C PHE A 68 1.09 -14.10 -6.63
N PHE A 69 0.10 -13.99 -7.52
CA PHE A 69 -1.24 -14.55 -7.28
C PHE A 69 -1.27 -16.07 -7.44
N GLU A 70 -0.44 -16.64 -8.34
CA GLU A 70 -0.27 -18.09 -8.42
C GLU A 70 0.25 -18.64 -7.10
N LEU A 71 1.25 -17.96 -6.48
CA LEU A 71 1.82 -18.32 -5.18
C LEU A 71 0.82 -18.13 -4.05
N GLU A 72 0.13 -16.99 -4.00
CA GLU A 72 -0.90 -16.74 -2.99
C GLU A 72 -1.94 -17.86 -2.94
N PHE A 73 -2.52 -18.20 -4.11
CA PHE A 73 -3.51 -19.26 -4.18
C PHE A 73 -2.91 -20.65 -3.92
N ALA A 74 -1.67 -20.92 -4.34
CA ALA A 74 -1.00 -22.17 -4.00
C ALA A 74 -0.78 -22.28 -2.48
N CYS A 75 -0.31 -21.23 -1.83
CA CYS A 75 -0.15 -21.17 -0.37
C CYS A 75 -1.49 -21.39 0.36
N ALA A 76 -2.56 -20.75 -0.10
CA ALA A 76 -3.90 -20.92 0.47
C ALA A 76 -4.39 -22.39 0.43
N LYS A 77 -4.08 -23.12 -0.65
CA LYS A 77 -4.48 -24.54 -0.84
C LYS A 77 -3.77 -25.49 0.12
N ILE A 78 -2.52 -25.21 0.48
CA ILE A 78 -1.70 -26.10 1.33
C ILE A 78 -1.43 -25.54 2.73
N GLY A 79 -2.01 -24.37 3.05
CA GLY A 79 -1.83 -23.70 4.34
C GLY A 79 -0.43 -23.11 4.56
N ALA A 80 0.35 -22.91 3.50
CA ALA A 80 1.62 -22.18 3.54
C ALA A 80 1.40 -20.66 3.64
N ILE A 81 2.46 -19.93 3.90
CA ILE A 81 2.43 -18.48 4.09
C ILE A 81 3.29 -17.82 3.01
N GLU A 82 2.69 -16.96 2.22
CA GLU A 82 3.40 -16.14 1.26
C GLU A 82 4.20 -15.03 1.97
N LEU A 83 5.43 -14.81 1.51
CA LEU A 83 6.31 -13.74 1.98
C LEU A 83 6.75 -12.88 0.79
N PRO A 84 5.96 -11.87 0.40
CA PRO A 84 6.34 -10.97 -0.68
C PRO A 84 7.46 -10.02 -0.22
N LEU A 85 8.58 -10.03 -0.97
CA LEU A 85 9.76 -9.24 -0.65
C LEU A 85 9.80 -7.96 -1.48
N ASN A 86 10.15 -6.87 -0.83
CA ASN A 86 10.38 -5.60 -1.51
C ASN A 86 11.73 -5.64 -2.26
N TRP A 87 11.67 -5.79 -3.57
CA TRP A 87 12.83 -5.88 -4.45
C TRP A 87 13.70 -4.63 -4.52
N ARG A 88 13.22 -3.49 -3.99
CA ARG A 88 13.97 -2.23 -3.93
C ARG A 88 14.87 -2.13 -2.70
N LEU A 89 14.76 -3.07 -1.77
CA LEU A 89 15.59 -3.12 -0.57
C LEU A 89 17.01 -3.57 -0.91
N THR A 90 17.95 -3.09 -0.11
CA THR A 90 19.34 -3.51 -0.18
C THR A 90 19.50 -4.95 0.35
N LYS A 91 20.61 -5.61 -0.02
CA LYS A 91 20.90 -6.95 0.47
C LYS A 91 20.83 -7.09 2.00
N PRO A 92 21.45 -6.20 2.82
CA PRO A 92 21.34 -6.30 4.29
C PRO A 92 19.91 -6.23 4.83
N GLU A 93 19.05 -5.43 4.19
CA GLU A 93 17.63 -5.32 4.57
C GLU A 93 16.86 -6.60 4.25
N LEU A 94 17.07 -7.14 3.04
CA LEU A 94 16.49 -8.44 2.64
C LEU A 94 16.99 -9.59 3.51
N GLU A 95 18.28 -9.60 3.84
CA GLU A 95 18.88 -10.59 4.73
C GLU A 95 18.25 -10.56 6.13
N TYR A 96 18.00 -9.36 6.68
CA TYR A 96 17.28 -9.21 7.94
C TYR A 96 15.89 -9.85 7.88
N ILE A 97 15.11 -9.54 6.84
CA ILE A 97 13.75 -10.07 6.64
C ILE A 97 13.77 -11.60 6.51
N LEU A 98 14.67 -12.13 5.70
CA LEU A 98 14.78 -13.57 5.47
C LEU A 98 15.23 -14.33 6.72
N LYS A 99 16.11 -13.75 7.55
CA LYS A 99 16.52 -14.34 8.84
C LYS A 99 15.41 -14.29 9.89
N ASP A 100 14.61 -13.24 9.92
CA ASP A 100 13.48 -13.09 10.85
C ASP A 100 12.31 -14.01 10.46
N SER A 101 11.99 -14.12 9.17
CA SER A 101 10.88 -14.92 8.65
C SER A 101 11.22 -16.38 8.38
N THR A 102 12.49 -16.71 8.15
CA THR A 102 13.02 -18.06 7.85
C THR A 102 12.20 -18.82 6.80
N PRO A 103 12.11 -18.31 5.54
CA PRO A 103 11.39 -19.00 4.48
C PRO A 103 12.10 -20.29 4.07
N HIS A 104 11.33 -21.28 3.63
CA HIS A 104 11.86 -22.57 3.17
C HIS A 104 12.28 -22.52 1.71
N ILE A 105 11.60 -21.70 0.91
CA ILE A 105 11.83 -21.54 -0.53
C ILE A 105 11.91 -20.06 -0.85
N LEU A 106 12.80 -19.69 -1.78
CA LEU A 106 12.87 -18.38 -2.41
C LEU A 106 12.51 -18.51 -3.89
N ILE A 107 11.38 -17.93 -4.28
CA ILE A 107 11.02 -17.72 -5.69
C ILE A 107 11.56 -16.35 -6.09
N TYR A 108 12.24 -16.23 -7.22
CA TYR A 108 12.82 -14.95 -7.62
C TYR A 108 12.83 -14.78 -9.15
N ASP A 109 12.66 -13.53 -9.59
CA ASP A 109 12.81 -13.16 -11.00
C ASP A 109 14.28 -13.22 -11.42
N ALA A 110 14.57 -13.65 -12.66
CA ALA A 110 15.90 -13.78 -13.23
C ALA A 110 16.77 -12.51 -13.05
N MET A 111 16.17 -11.34 -13.07
CA MET A 111 16.89 -10.08 -12.84
C MET A 111 17.52 -9.96 -11.44
N PHE A 112 17.05 -10.76 -10.47
CA PHE A 112 17.55 -10.80 -9.09
C PHE A 112 18.43 -12.03 -8.81
N LEU A 113 18.92 -12.73 -9.85
CA LEU A 113 19.70 -13.97 -9.71
C LEU A 113 20.90 -13.80 -8.77
N ASP A 114 21.76 -12.81 -9.00
CA ASP A 114 23.00 -12.63 -8.25
C ASP A 114 22.74 -12.41 -6.76
N ILE A 115 21.83 -11.48 -6.42
CA ILE A 115 21.47 -11.19 -5.04
C ILE A 115 20.78 -12.39 -4.38
N SER A 116 19.96 -13.15 -5.13
CA SER A 116 19.24 -14.32 -4.62
C SER A 116 20.19 -15.45 -4.24
N ILE A 117 21.23 -15.72 -5.03
CA ILE A 117 22.26 -16.70 -4.71
C ILE A 117 22.96 -16.36 -3.39
N GLU A 118 23.34 -15.09 -3.21
CA GLU A 118 23.97 -14.64 -1.97
C GLU A 118 23.02 -14.75 -0.77
N LEU A 119 21.77 -14.28 -0.91
CA LEU A 119 20.76 -14.33 0.15
C LEU A 119 20.45 -15.77 0.58
N MET A 120 20.31 -16.70 -0.37
CA MET A 120 20.07 -18.11 -0.08
C MET A 120 21.20 -18.71 0.75
N LYS A 121 22.45 -18.40 0.39
CA LYS A 121 23.62 -18.84 1.14
C LYS A 121 23.66 -18.25 2.56
N ASP A 122 23.48 -16.93 2.69
CA ASP A 122 23.63 -16.21 3.95
C ASP A 122 22.45 -16.44 4.90
N CYS A 123 21.27 -16.82 4.38
CA CYS A 123 20.06 -17.14 5.15
C CYS A 123 19.75 -18.64 5.22
N SER A 124 20.62 -19.52 4.69
CA SER A 124 20.46 -20.97 4.72
C SER A 124 19.16 -21.46 4.05
N ILE A 125 18.75 -20.81 2.96
CA ILE A 125 17.61 -21.24 2.13
C ILE A 125 18.13 -22.25 1.12
N ASN A 126 17.63 -23.49 1.17
CA ASN A 126 18.19 -24.60 0.41
C ASN A 126 17.42 -24.91 -0.88
N SER A 127 16.28 -24.28 -1.11
CA SER A 127 15.46 -24.49 -2.30
C SER A 127 15.03 -23.16 -2.89
N SER A 128 15.06 -23.08 -4.21
CA SER A 128 14.64 -21.89 -4.94
C SER A 128 13.94 -22.25 -6.24
N LEU A 129 13.31 -21.24 -6.85
CA LEU A 129 12.65 -21.36 -8.13
C LEU A 129 12.78 -20.03 -8.89
N GLN A 130 13.42 -20.05 -10.04
CA GLN A 130 13.61 -18.87 -10.86
C GLN A 130 12.40 -18.65 -11.77
N ILE A 131 11.81 -17.47 -11.67
CA ILE A 131 10.85 -16.94 -12.65
C ILE A 131 11.65 -16.26 -13.76
N ASP A 132 11.25 -16.47 -15.00
CA ASP A 132 11.65 -15.66 -16.12
C ASP A 132 10.41 -15.37 -16.95
N SER A 133 9.90 -14.16 -16.87
CA SER A 133 8.67 -13.77 -17.57
C SER A 133 8.82 -13.74 -19.09
N ASP A 134 10.05 -13.70 -19.58
CA ASP A 134 10.37 -13.68 -21.01
C ASP A 134 10.65 -15.10 -21.56
N ASP A 135 10.79 -16.11 -20.68
CA ASP A 135 11.07 -17.49 -21.05
C ASP A 135 10.01 -18.46 -20.49
N LEU A 136 9.17 -18.98 -21.38
CA LEU A 136 8.18 -20.02 -21.08
C LEU A 136 8.83 -21.39 -20.72
N GLN A 137 10.16 -21.51 -20.76
CA GLN A 137 10.92 -22.67 -20.34
C GLN A 137 11.74 -22.40 -19.07
N SER A 138 11.36 -21.36 -18.29
CA SER A 138 12.00 -21.05 -17.02
C SER A 138 11.88 -22.21 -16.02
N GLU A 139 12.75 -22.22 -15.00
CA GLU A 139 12.66 -23.20 -13.90
C GLU A 139 11.26 -23.24 -13.27
N TYR A 140 10.61 -22.08 -13.17
CA TYR A 140 9.25 -21.99 -12.65
C TYR A 140 8.25 -22.77 -13.53
N GLU A 141 8.29 -22.59 -14.85
CA GLU A 141 7.41 -23.30 -15.77
C GLU A 141 7.73 -24.80 -15.82
N GLU A 142 9.02 -25.18 -15.74
CA GLU A 142 9.42 -26.59 -15.61
C GLU A 142 8.87 -27.22 -14.32
N ALA A 143 8.94 -26.51 -13.20
CA ALA A 143 8.38 -26.96 -11.92
C ALA A 143 6.86 -27.18 -12.01
N LEU A 144 6.13 -26.24 -12.60
CA LEU A 144 4.69 -26.41 -12.84
C LEU A 144 4.39 -27.59 -13.76
N ASN A 145 5.19 -27.80 -14.82
CA ASN A 145 4.99 -28.88 -15.77
C ASN A 145 5.38 -30.25 -15.19
N SER A 146 6.24 -30.29 -14.18
CA SER A 146 6.60 -31.53 -13.46
C SER A 146 5.50 -32.03 -12.53
N SER A 147 4.55 -31.17 -12.17
CA SER A 147 3.42 -31.45 -11.29
C SER A 147 2.15 -31.70 -12.12
N ASP A 148 1.42 -32.74 -11.81
CA ASP A 148 0.11 -33.03 -12.42
C ASP A 148 -1.02 -32.17 -11.81
N GLY A 149 -0.69 -31.32 -10.84
CA GLY A 149 -1.63 -30.47 -10.09
C GLY A 149 -2.34 -31.17 -8.93
N SER A 150 -2.01 -32.44 -8.68
CA SER A 150 -2.50 -33.12 -7.48
C SER A 150 -1.71 -32.64 -6.25
N HIS A 151 -2.42 -32.35 -5.18
CA HIS A 151 -1.86 -31.94 -3.90
C HIS A 151 -2.78 -32.37 -2.76
N GLU A 152 -2.22 -32.56 -1.58
CA GLU A 152 -3.02 -32.75 -0.38
C GLU A 152 -3.65 -31.40 -0.01
N VAL A 153 -4.97 -31.32 -0.07
CA VAL A 153 -5.71 -30.12 0.36
C VAL A 153 -5.65 -30.01 1.88
N ILE A 154 -4.96 -29.00 2.36
CA ILE A 154 -4.89 -28.72 3.79
C ILE A 154 -6.04 -27.76 4.16
N GLN A 155 -6.92 -28.21 5.03
CA GLN A 155 -7.99 -27.33 5.47
C GLN A 155 -7.43 -26.16 6.28
N SER A 156 -7.51 -24.98 5.71
CA SER A 156 -7.21 -23.71 6.39
C SER A 156 -8.47 -23.12 7.02
N PHE A 157 -8.25 -22.35 8.08
CA PHE A 157 -9.28 -21.63 8.81
C PHE A 157 -9.06 -20.14 8.69
N GLN A 158 -10.04 -19.34 9.06
CA GLN A 158 -9.96 -17.89 8.94
C GLN A 158 -8.82 -17.27 9.77
N GLU A 159 -8.45 -17.88 10.86
CA GLU A 159 -7.34 -17.45 11.74
C GLU A 159 -5.95 -17.85 11.24
N ASP A 160 -5.84 -18.81 10.29
CA ASP A 160 -4.56 -19.23 9.72
C ASP A 160 -3.96 -18.10 8.87
N LEU A 161 -2.64 -17.92 8.96
CA LEU A 161 -1.92 -16.92 8.18
C LEU A 161 -1.85 -17.33 6.71
N ILE A 162 -2.06 -16.35 5.84
CA ILE A 162 -1.83 -16.48 4.40
C ILE A 162 -0.58 -15.70 3.97
N MET A 163 -0.24 -14.61 4.69
CA MET A 163 0.80 -13.71 4.24
C MET A 163 1.51 -13.03 5.42
N ILE A 164 2.80 -12.71 5.23
CA ILE A 164 3.55 -11.83 6.12
C ILE A 164 4.12 -10.70 5.26
N MET A 165 3.69 -9.47 5.50
CA MET A 165 4.21 -8.30 4.79
C MET A 165 5.06 -7.44 5.72
N TYR A 166 6.33 -7.23 5.34
CA TYR A 166 7.24 -6.40 6.14
C TYR A 166 7.00 -4.91 5.88
N THR A 167 6.84 -4.16 6.97
CA THR A 167 6.65 -2.71 6.96
C THR A 167 7.90 -2.02 7.49
N SER A 168 8.22 -0.84 6.96
CA SER A 168 9.29 0.01 7.52
C SER A 168 8.85 0.51 8.90
N GLY A 169 9.35 -0.16 9.94
CA GLY A 169 9.06 0.25 11.32
C GLY A 169 9.65 1.62 11.66
N THR A 170 8.93 2.41 12.45
CA THR A 170 9.42 3.69 12.99
C THR A 170 10.61 3.54 13.94
N THR A 171 10.95 2.31 14.37
CA THR A 171 11.96 1.99 15.39
C THR A 171 13.26 1.41 14.82
N GLY A 172 13.48 1.42 13.51
CA GLY A 172 14.74 1.04 12.87
C GLY A 172 14.70 -0.24 12.03
N HIS A 173 14.19 -1.35 12.53
CA HIS A 173 14.08 -2.59 11.75
C HIS A 173 12.64 -2.85 11.25
N PRO A 174 12.48 -3.38 10.03
CA PRO A 174 11.17 -3.77 9.52
C PRO A 174 10.47 -4.78 10.42
N LYS A 175 9.13 -4.69 10.48
CA LYS A 175 8.28 -5.65 11.20
C LYS A 175 7.39 -6.38 10.21
N GLY A 176 7.30 -7.70 10.31
CA GLY A 176 6.40 -8.51 9.49
C GLY A 176 4.98 -8.47 10.04
N ALA A 177 4.11 -7.66 9.45
CA ALA A 177 2.69 -7.66 9.78
C ALA A 177 2.06 -8.99 9.32
N MET A 178 1.41 -9.69 10.24
CA MET A 178 0.75 -10.97 9.96
C MET A 178 -0.63 -10.72 9.35
N ILE A 179 -0.91 -11.36 8.23
CA ILE A 179 -2.20 -11.29 7.53
C ILE A 179 -2.79 -12.70 7.49
N ASN A 180 -3.97 -12.89 8.09
CA ASN A 180 -4.70 -14.13 8.06
C ASN A 180 -5.82 -14.11 7.00
N HIS A 181 -6.42 -15.27 6.73
CA HIS A 181 -7.52 -15.38 5.75
C HIS A 181 -8.75 -14.55 6.13
N GLN A 182 -9.02 -14.36 7.43
CA GLN A 182 -10.11 -13.51 7.89
C GLN A 182 -9.91 -12.05 7.49
N MET A 183 -8.72 -11.52 7.74
CA MET A 183 -8.37 -10.15 7.35
C MET A 183 -8.58 -9.93 5.86
N GLN A 184 -8.10 -10.85 5.04
CA GLN A 184 -8.18 -10.78 3.59
C GLN A 184 -9.65 -10.84 3.12
N LEU A 185 -10.46 -11.74 3.67
CA LEU A 185 -11.87 -11.85 3.35
C LEU A 185 -12.64 -10.57 3.72
N TYR A 186 -12.47 -10.09 4.96
CA TYR A 186 -13.17 -8.89 5.40
C TYR A 186 -12.69 -7.63 4.69
N ASN A 187 -11.42 -7.56 4.29
CA ASN A 187 -10.92 -6.51 3.43
C ASN A 187 -11.63 -6.52 2.06
N CYS A 188 -11.79 -7.69 1.43
CA CYS A 188 -12.55 -7.80 0.18
C CYS A 188 -14.01 -7.33 0.34
N ILE A 189 -14.68 -7.72 1.42
CA ILE A 189 -16.07 -7.32 1.72
C ILE A 189 -16.13 -5.81 1.97
N ASN A 190 -15.21 -5.27 2.74
CA ASN A 190 -15.16 -3.85 3.10
C ASN A 190 -14.97 -2.95 1.88
N TRP A 191 -14.10 -3.33 0.93
CA TRP A 191 -13.91 -2.59 -0.31
C TRP A 191 -15.05 -2.74 -1.31
N ALA A 192 -15.77 -3.86 -1.29
CA ALA A 192 -16.80 -4.14 -2.29
C ALA A 192 -17.88 -3.05 -2.40
N THR A 193 -18.27 -2.45 -1.26
CA THR A 193 -19.33 -1.43 -1.22
C THR A 193 -18.86 -0.06 -1.72
N PRO A 194 -17.82 0.59 -1.14
CA PRO A 194 -17.45 1.95 -1.50
C PRO A 194 -16.88 2.09 -2.92
N VAL A 195 -16.37 1.00 -3.50
CA VAL A 195 -15.77 1.02 -4.84
C VAL A 195 -16.51 0.14 -5.86
N PHE A 196 -17.72 -0.30 -5.54
CA PHE A 196 -18.60 -1.02 -6.45
C PHE A 196 -17.95 -2.23 -7.15
N VAL A 197 -17.19 -3.04 -6.42
CA VAL A 197 -16.52 -4.23 -6.97
C VAL A 197 -17.54 -5.26 -7.42
N THR A 198 -17.41 -5.71 -8.66
CA THR A 198 -18.24 -6.76 -9.28
C THR A 198 -17.38 -7.66 -10.15
N SER A 199 -17.97 -8.72 -10.68
CA SER A 199 -17.28 -9.56 -11.67
C SER A 199 -16.95 -8.84 -12.98
N GLU A 200 -17.53 -7.68 -13.25
CA GLU A 200 -17.24 -6.87 -14.44
C GLU A 200 -16.18 -5.78 -14.18
N SER A 201 -15.64 -5.74 -12.98
CA SER A 201 -14.59 -4.80 -12.61
C SER A 201 -13.26 -5.22 -13.21
N ILE A 202 -12.54 -4.24 -13.78
CA ILE A 202 -11.21 -4.41 -14.37
C ILE A 202 -10.28 -3.35 -13.76
N GLN A 203 -9.21 -3.77 -13.11
CA GLN A 203 -8.24 -2.87 -12.48
C GLN A 203 -6.93 -2.85 -13.23
N LEU A 204 -6.37 -1.66 -13.46
CA LEU A 204 -4.95 -1.51 -13.74
C LEU A 204 -4.16 -1.44 -12.43
N VAL A 205 -3.27 -2.39 -12.20
CA VAL A 205 -2.40 -2.49 -11.01
C VAL A 205 -1.06 -1.87 -11.34
N VAL A 206 -0.76 -0.75 -10.69
CA VAL A 206 0.49 0.02 -10.86
C VAL A 206 1.36 0.04 -9.60
N LEU A 207 0.76 -0.29 -8.46
CA LEU A 207 1.49 -0.35 -7.19
C LEU A 207 2.19 -1.70 -7.03
N PRO A 208 3.32 -1.75 -6.30
CA PRO A 208 4.05 -2.99 -6.09
C PRO A 208 3.22 -4.04 -5.36
N LEU A 209 3.25 -5.29 -5.86
CA LEU A 209 2.51 -6.42 -5.27
C LEU A 209 3.11 -6.90 -3.94
N PHE A 210 4.39 -6.62 -3.66
CA PHE A 210 4.96 -6.89 -2.34
C PHE A 210 4.39 -5.98 -1.23
N HIS A 211 3.56 -5.03 -1.59
CA HIS A 211 2.90 -4.11 -0.65
C HIS A 211 1.38 -4.31 -0.68
N THR A 212 0.75 -4.19 0.49
CA THR A 212 -0.70 -4.38 0.63
C THR A 212 -1.54 -3.45 -0.25
N GLY A 213 -1.02 -2.25 -0.58
CA GLY A 213 -1.68 -1.32 -1.50
C GLY A 213 -1.80 -1.86 -2.93
N GLY A 214 -0.79 -2.59 -3.44
CA GLY A 214 -0.83 -3.23 -4.75
C GLY A 214 -1.66 -4.51 -4.76
N MET A 215 -1.44 -5.37 -3.77
CA MET A 215 -2.02 -6.71 -3.75
C MET A 215 -3.42 -6.75 -3.13
N ASN A 216 -3.61 -6.12 -1.97
CA ASN A 216 -4.83 -6.30 -1.18
C ASN A 216 -5.83 -5.13 -1.28
N CYS A 217 -5.44 -3.95 -1.81
CA CYS A 217 -6.36 -2.83 -1.83
C CYS A 217 -7.53 -3.08 -2.80
N TYR A 218 -7.22 -3.32 -4.08
CA TYR A 218 -8.26 -3.63 -5.07
C TYR A 218 -8.03 -4.98 -5.79
N ALA A 219 -6.77 -5.42 -6.01
CA ALA A 219 -6.51 -6.61 -6.80
C ALA A 219 -7.16 -7.86 -6.21
N ASN A 220 -6.90 -8.20 -4.95
CA ASN A 220 -7.55 -9.31 -4.29
C ASN A 220 -9.08 -9.14 -4.16
N PRO A 221 -9.65 -7.97 -3.78
CA PRO A 221 -11.09 -7.73 -3.87
C PRO A 221 -11.70 -8.00 -5.24
N LEU A 222 -11.06 -7.60 -6.34
CA LEU A 222 -11.55 -7.89 -7.67
C LEU A 222 -11.49 -9.38 -8.00
N LEU A 223 -10.38 -10.05 -7.71
CA LEU A 223 -10.25 -11.51 -7.90
C LEU A 223 -11.25 -12.28 -7.04
N HIS A 224 -11.50 -11.85 -5.80
CA HIS A 224 -12.54 -12.42 -4.94
C HIS A 224 -13.94 -12.30 -5.54
N ALA A 225 -14.25 -11.19 -6.20
CA ALA A 225 -15.53 -10.97 -6.87
C ALA A 225 -15.63 -11.63 -8.26
N GLY A 226 -14.52 -12.13 -8.80
CA GLY A 226 -14.43 -12.70 -10.14
C GLY A 226 -14.20 -11.66 -11.23
N GLY A 227 -13.61 -10.52 -10.90
CA GLY A 227 -13.18 -9.47 -11.82
C GLY A 227 -11.87 -9.80 -12.55
N GLU A 228 -11.25 -8.79 -13.15
CA GLU A 228 -10.00 -8.91 -13.90
C GLU A 228 -8.97 -7.90 -13.36
N ILE A 229 -7.70 -8.29 -13.32
CA ILE A 229 -6.58 -7.39 -13.04
C ILE A 229 -5.62 -7.34 -14.22
N ILE A 230 -5.13 -6.14 -14.52
CA ILE A 230 -4.11 -5.89 -15.54
C ILE A 230 -2.84 -5.47 -14.82
N LEU A 231 -1.75 -6.19 -15.04
CA LEU A 231 -0.46 -5.96 -14.41
C LEU A 231 0.50 -5.27 -15.37
N ILE A 232 1.28 -4.33 -14.83
CA ILE A 232 2.50 -3.81 -15.44
C ILE A 232 3.63 -3.93 -14.43
N LYS A 233 4.86 -4.23 -14.89
CA LYS A 233 6.03 -4.43 -14.02
C LYS A 233 6.33 -3.20 -13.17
N GLU A 234 6.35 -2.04 -13.80
CA GLU A 234 6.61 -0.75 -13.17
C GLU A 234 5.65 0.32 -13.69
N PHE A 235 5.36 1.28 -12.83
CA PHE A 235 4.55 2.43 -13.21
C PHE A 235 5.31 3.35 -14.17
N GLU A 236 4.67 3.66 -15.31
CA GLU A 236 5.06 4.72 -16.24
C GLU A 236 3.80 5.51 -16.60
N PRO A 237 3.79 6.86 -16.45
CA PRO A 237 2.55 7.64 -16.53
C PRO A 237 1.88 7.59 -17.91
N GLY A 238 2.67 7.64 -19.02
CA GLY A 238 2.13 7.57 -20.37
C GLY A 238 1.55 6.20 -20.70
N LEU A 239 2.23 5.12 -20.27
CA LEU A 239 1.73 3.75 -20.40
C LEU A 239 0.42 3.56 -19.62
N ALA A 240 0.37 4.02 -18.36
CA ALA A 240 -0.83 3.91 -17.53
C ALA A 240 -2.01 4.65 -18.18
N LEU A 241 -1.80 5.88 -18.67
CA LEU A 241 -2.82 6.63 -19.40
C LEU A 241 -3.26 5.93 -20.69
N SER A 242 -2.34 5.35 -21.45
CA SER A 242 -2.66 4.62 -22.69
C SER A 242 -3.52 3.39 -22.43
N ILE A 243 -3.24 2.64 -21.34
CA ILE A 243 -4.03 1.46 -20.94
C ILE A 243 -5.42 1.89 -20.46
N ILE A 244 -5.52 2.90 -19.58
CA ILE A 244 -6.80 3.40 -19.06
C ILE A 244 -7.68 3.92 -20.21
N GLY A 245 -7.10 4.67 -21.15
CA GLY A 245 -7.82 5.24 -22.29
C GLY A 245 -8.21 4.23 -23.37
N ASN A 246 -7.59 3.04 -23.39
CA ASN A 246 -7.86 2.04 -24.43
C ASN A 246 -9.12 1.22 -24.09
N SER A 247 -10.10 1.27 -24.99
CA SER A 247 -11.37 0.54 -24.83
C SER A 247 -11.24 -0.98 -24.83
N GLU A 248 -10.16 -1.53 -25.40
CA GLU A 248 -9.93 -2.98 -25.45
C GLU A 248 -9.56 -3.53 -24.06
N TYR A 249 -8.89 -2.75 -23.24
CA TYR A 249 -8.60 -3.12 -21.85
C TYR A 249 -9.80 -2.90 -20.93
N GLY A 250 -10.63 -1.90 -21.20
CA GLY A 250 -11.88 -1.65 -20.49
C GLY A 250 -11.70 -1.34 -19.01
N VAL A 251 -10.58 -0.70 -18.61
CA VAL A 251 -10.25 -0.38 -17.22
C VAL A 251 -11.37 0.42 -16.55
N THR A 252 -11.86 -0.09 -15.43
CA THR A 252 -12.95 0.53 -14.65
C THR A 252 -12.50 0.99 -13.28
N HIS A 253 -11.40 0.43 -12.75
CA HIS A 253 -10.87 0.69 -11.43
C HIS A 253 -9.38 1.01 -11.51
N PHE A 254 -8.97 2.01 -10.77
CA PHE A 254 -7.58 2.38 -10.62
C PHE A 254 -7.32 2.78 -9.17
N PHE A 255 -6.26 2.26 -8.57
CA PHE A 255 -5.84 2.64 -7.22
C PHE A 255 -4.36 2.95 -7.21
N ALA A 256 -4.01 4.11 -6.67
CA ALA A 256 -2.62 4.51 -6.50
C ALA A 256 -2.44 5.42 -5.28
N VAL A 257 -1.18 5.66 -4.90
CA VAL A 257 -0.79 6.74 -4.00
C VAL A 257 -0.79 8.07 -4.77
N PRO A 258 -0.68 9.24 -4.11
CA PRO A 258 -0.77 10.55 -4.79
C PRO A 258 0.24 10.75 -5.93
N ALA A 259 1.47 10.24 -5.81
CA ALA A 259 2.53 10.49 -6.81
C ALA A 259 2.20 9.99 -8.22
N PRO A 260 1.73 8.75 -8.48
CA PRO A 260 1.26 8.33 -9.80
C PRO A 260 0.18 9.23 -10.40
N TYR A 261 -0.80 9.66 -9.58
CA TYR A 261 -1.84 10.58 -10.04
C TYR A 261 -1.26 11.92 -10.48
N GLN A 262 -0.31 12.46 -9.73
CA GLN A 262 0.38 13.69 -10.05
C GLN A 262 1.24 13.55 -11.32
N PHE A 263 1.95 12.44 -11.49
CA PHE A 263 2.75 12.20 -12.69
C PHE A 263 1.88 12.06 -13.94
N MET A 264 0.77 11.34 -13.85
CA MET A 264 -0.19 11.24 -14.94
C MET A 264 -0.83 12.61 -15.27
N MET A 265 -1.23 13.39 -14.27
CA MET A 265 -1.79 14.73 -14.43
C MET A 265 -0.83 15.68 -15.16
N ASN A 266 0.46 15.55 -14.93
CA ASN A 266 1.50 16.37 -15.57
C ASN A 266 1.96 15.80 -16.94
N HIS A 267 1.48 14.64 -17.37
CA HIS A 267 1.83 14.04 -18.64
C HIS A 267 1.07 14.70 -19.83
N PRO A 268 1.72 14.94 -21.01
CA PRO A 268 1.10 15.59 -22.15
C PRO A 268 -0.16 14.91 -22.71
N ASP A 269 -0.34 13.63 -22.43
CA ASP A 269 -1.49 12.86 -22.88
C ASP A 269 -2.66 12.85 -21.87
N PHE A 270 -2.49 13.41 -20.68
CA PHE A 270 -3.55 13.43 -19.66
C PHE A 270 -4.86 14.03 -20.21
N ASP A 271 -4.77 15.21 -20.83
CA ASP A 271 -5.94 15.91 -21.36
C ASP A 271 -6.62 15.19 -22.55
N LYS A 272 -5.88 14.32 -23.24
CA LYS A 272 -6.35 13.59 -24.43
C LYS A 272 -6.90 12.21 -24.10
N THR A 273 -6.57 11.67 -22.94
CA THR A 273 -6.95 10.31 -22.54
C THR A 273 -8.45 10.23 -22.28
N ASP A 274 -9.11 9.23 -22.83
CA ASP A 274 -10.52 8.93 -22.52
C ASP A 274 -10.60 8.25 -21.13
N LEU A 275 -11.08 8.99 -20.13
CA LEU A 275 -11.26 8.51 -18.75
C LEU A 275 -12.70 8.07 -18.45
N SER A 276 -13.59 8.09 -19.45
CA SER A 276 -15.04 7.88 -19.24
C SER A 276 -15.43 6.50 -18.72
N ARG A 277 -14.55 5.49 -18.87
CA ARG A 277 -14.78 4.13 -18.36
C ARG A 277 -14.33 3.95 -16.92
N LEU A 278 -13.49 4.86 -16.42
CA LEU A 278 -12.96 4.78 -15.06
C LEU A 278 -14.07 5.14 -14.06
N LYS A 279 -14.67 4.12 -13.47
CA LYS A 279 -15.78 4.26 -12.51
C LYS A 279 -15.30 4.72 -11.15
N VAL A 280 -14.12 4.24 -10.76
CA VAL A 280 -13.50 4.53 -9.47
C VAL A 280 -12.00 4.76 -9.64
N ALA A 281 -11.54 5.89 -9.15
CA ALA A 281 -10.12 6.19 -8.96
C ALA A 281 -9.84 6.33 -7.47
N GLY A 282 -9.30 5.27 -6.87
CA GLY A 282 -8.98 5.23 -5.45
C GLY A 282 -7.61 5.82 -5.16
N ILE A 283 -7.52 6.62 -4.12
CA ILE A 283 -6.26 7.22 -3.67
C ILE A 283 -6.08 7.04 -2.16
N GLY A 284 -4.89 6.66 -1.74
CA GLY A 284 -4.61 6.41 -0.33
C GLY A 284 -3.14 6.15 -0.04
N GLY A 285 -2.84 5.74 1.19
CA GLY A 285 -1.48 5.40 1.63
C GLY A 285 -0.58 6.61 1.94
N ALA A 286 -0.97 7.82 1.55
CA ALA A 286 -0.32 9.08 1.91
C ALA A 286 -1.33 10.23 1.84
N PRO A 287 -1.10 11.37 2.52
CA PRO A 287 -1.90 12.57 2.35
C PRO A 287 -1.94 13.00 0.88
N CYS A 288 -3.12 13.41 0.39
CA CYS A 288 -3.31 13.86 -0.97
C CYS A 288 -3.64 15.35 -1.02
N ALA A 289 -2.88 16.09 -1.82
CA ALA A 289 -3.17 17.51 -2.06
C ALA A 289 -4.51 17.68 -2.79
N GLU A 290 -5.33 18.65 -2.35
CA GLU A 290 -6.62 18.95 -2.98
C GLU A 290 -6.51 19.26 -4.47
N ALA A 291 -5.40 19.86 -4.92
CA ALA A 291 -5.16 20.17 -6.31
C ALA A 291 -5.18 18.92 -7.21
N ILE A 292 -4.65 17.78 -6.73
CA ILE A 292 -4.70 16.51 -7.46
C ILE A 292 -6.15 16.00 -7.55
N LEU A 293 -6.86 16.02 -6.41
CA LEU A 293 -8.25 15.56 -6.36
C LEU A 293 -9.13 16.36 -7.32
N ARG A 294 -8.98 17.70 -7.34
CA ARG A 294 -9.74 18.58 -8.23
C ARG A 294 -9.42 18.36 -9.70
N ALA A 295 -8.13 18.25 -10.06
CA ALA A 295 -7.72 18.06 -11.46
C ALA A 295 -8.33 16.80 -12.10
N TRP A 296 -8.44 15.71 -11.35
CA TRP A 296 -9.07 14.47 -11.80
C TRP A 296 -10.60 14.57 -11.80
N SER A 297 -11.19 15.20 -10.77
CA SER A 297 -12.64 15.46 -10.67
C SER A 297 -13.13 16.33 -11.84
N ASP A 298 -12.39 17.37 -12.23
CA ASP A 298 -12.69 18.22 -13.38
C ASP A 298 -12.70 17.45 -14.71
N ARG A 299 -12.01 16.30 -14.76
CA ARG A 299 -12.05 15.33 -15.87
C ARG A 299 -13.19 14.29 -15.75
N GLY A 300 -14.10 14.46 -14.78
CA GLY A 300 -15.25 13.59 -14.56
C GLY A 300 -14.91 12.27 -13.83
N VAL A 301 -13.74 12.18 -13.20
CA VAL A 301 -13.31 10.99 -12.45
C VAL A 301 -13.58 11.19 -10.96
N SER A 302 -14.43 10.35 -10.38
CA SER A 302 -14.66 10.37 -8.92
C SER A 302 -13.43 9.85 -8.16
N MET A 303 -12.75 10.77 -7.47
CA MET A 303 -11.56 10.45 -6.67
C MET A 303 -11.98 10.02 -5.26
N THR A 304 -11.95 8.72 -4.99
CA THR A 304 -12.30 8.17 -3.68
C THR A 304 -11.06 8.02 -2.82
N GLN A 305 -11.02 8.75 -1.72
CA GLN A 305 -9.95 8.58 -0.75
C GLN A 305 -10.21 7.38 0.15
N GLY A 306 -9.13 6.77 0.62
CA GLY A 306 -9.18 5.74 1.63
C GLY A 306 -7.99 5.83 2.57
N TRP A 307 -8.19 5.36 3.78
CA TRP A 307 -7.13 5.22 4.76
C TRP A 307 -7.03 3.76 5.21
N GLY A 308 -5.81 3.35 5.42
CA GLY A 308 -5.47 2.05 5.97
C GLY A 308 -3.96 1.83 6.00
N MET A 309 -3.58 0.71 6.55
CA MET A 309 -2.20 0.32 6.73
C MET A 309 -2.05 -1.19 6.51
N THR A 310 -0.84 -1.72 6.46
CA THR A 310 -0.64 -3.17 6.27
C THR A 310 -1.36 -3.98 7.36
N GLU A 311 -1.36 -3.45 8.56
CA GLU A 311 -2.00 -4.03 9.74
C GLU A 311 -3.54 -4.03 9.66
N THR A 312 -4.15 -3.34 8.68
CA THR A 312 -5.60 -3.36 8.42
C THR A 312 -5.99 -4.06 7.11
N SER A 313 -5.05 -4.63 6.37
CA SER A 313 -5.16 -5.50 5.18
C SER A 313 -5.73 -4.94 3.85
N PRO A 314 -5.58 -3.70 3.40
CA PRO A 314 -5.26 -2.47 4.10
C PRO A 314 -6.49 -1.64 4.50
N GLY A 315 -7.71 -2.03 4.16
CA GLY A 315 -8.90 -1.19 4.27
C GLY A 315 -9.35 -0.97 5.71
N GLY A 316 -9.48 0.30 6.11
CA GLY A 316 -10.04 0.68 7.41
C GLY A 316 -11.11 1.75 7.31
N ILE A 317 -10.84 2.78 6.51
CA ILE A 317 -11.74 3.92 6.27
C ILE A 317 -11.84 4.13 4.76
N GLY A 318 -13.02 4.39 4.25
CA GLY A 318 -13.24 4.63 2.83
C GLY A 318 -14.24 5.74 2.57
N LEU A 319 -13.97 6.55 1.55
CA LEU A 319 -14.86 7.59 1.07
C LEU A 319 -15.69 7.03 -0.08
N ASP A 320 -17.01 7.09 0.08
CA ASP A 320 -17.93 6.73 -0.98
C ASP A 320 -17.82 7.71 -2.16
N ALA A 321 -17.92 7.21 -3.39
CA ALA A 321 -17.87 8.03 -4.59
C ALA A 321 -18.94 9.14 -4.60
N ALA A 322 -20.10 8.92 -3.98
CA ALA A 322 -21.16 9.91 -3.87
C ALA A 322 -20.78 11.12 -2.98
N ASP A 323 -19.82 10.93 -2.06
CA ASP A 323 -19.35 11.98 -1.15
C ASP A 323 -18.00 12.59 -1.58
N ALA A 324 -17.37 12.07 -2.65
CA ALA A 324 -16.01 12.43 -3.04
C ALA A 324 -15.80 13.94 -3.28
N GLU A 325 -16.75 14.60 -3.96
CA GLU A 325 -16.72 16.05 -4.17
C GLU A 325 -17.10 16.84 -2.92
N ARG A 326 -18.14 16.39 -2.21
CA ARG A 326 -18.68 17.10 -1.03
C ARG A 326 -17.75 17.08 0.16
N LYS A 327 -16.99 15.99 0.32
CA LYS A 327 -16.08 15.73 1.44
C LYS A 327 -14.63 15.65 0.99
N LEU A 328 -14.25 16.56 0.10
CA LEU A 328 -12.90 16.65 -0.40
C LEU A 328 -11.88 16.71 0.75
N GLY A 329 -10.84 15.85 0.70
CA GLY A 329 -9.83 15.74 1.76
C GLY A 329 -10.19 14.80 2.91
N ALA A 330 -11.45 14.35 3.03
CA ALA A 330 -11.80 13.32 4.01
C ALA A 330 -11.28 11.94 3.58
N ALA A 331 -10.78 11.15 4.52
CA ALA A 331 -10.49 9.74 4.29
C ALA A 331 -11.78 8.90 4.13
N GLY A 332 -12.90 9.41 4.63
CA GLY A 332 -14.21 8.77 4.54
C GLY A 332 -14.82 8.41 5.88
N LYS A 333 -15.55 7.32 5.91
CA LYS A 333 -16.15 6.73 7.11
C LYS A 333 -15.56 5.35 7.38
N PRO A 334 -15.71 4.81 8.62
CA PRO A 334 -15.33 3.42 8.90
C PRO A 334 -15.99 2.48 7.89
N MET A 335 -15.22 1.52 7.38
CA MET A 335 -15.78 0.49 6.50
C MET A 335 -16.74 -0.41 7.26
N LEU A 336 -17.59 -1.14 6.54
CA LEU A 336 -18.74 -1.88 7.08
C LEU A 336 -18.44 -2.75 8.32
N HIS A 337 -17.26 -3.35 8.37
CA HIS A 337 -16.85 -4.25 9.45
C HIS A 337 -15.71 -3.70 10.31
N THR A 338 -15.53 -2.38 10.32
CA THR A 338 -14.52 -1.71 11.14
C THR A 338 -15.15 -0.72 12.10
N GLU A 339 -14.55 -0.61 13.25
CA GLU A 339 -14.88 0.42 14.24
C GLU A 339 -13.66 1.30 14.44
N VAL A 340 -13.87 2.59 14.63
CA VAL A 340 -12.79 3.54 14.90
C VAL A 340 -13.17 4.48 16.02
N LYS A 341 -12.17 4.97 16.74
CA LYS A 341 -12.29 6.06 17.71
C LYS A 341 -11.08 6.96 17.63
N VAL A 342 -11.22 8.19 18.05
CA VAL A 342 -10.13 9.13 18.21
C VAL A 342 -9.94 9.37 19.71
N VAL A 343 -8.70 9.25 20.19
CA VAL A 343 -8.38 9.30 21.63
C VAL A 343 -7.30 10.33 21.93
N ASP A 344 -7.27 10.82 23.18
CA ASP A 344 -6.17 11.61 23.72
C ASP A 344 -4.97 10.75 24.13
N ASP A 345 -3.91 11.38 24.67
CA ASP A 345 -2.69 10.70 25.14
C ASP A 345 -2.94 9.70 26.29
N GLU A 346 -4.06 9.84 26.99
CA GLU A 346 -4.48 8.94 28.08
C GLU A 346 -5.36 7.77 27.58
N GLY A 347 -5.64 7.72 26.27
CA GLY A 347 -6.48 6.70 25.62
C GLY A 347 -7.99 6.93 25.78
N LYS A 348 -8.40 8.10 26.27
CA LYS A 348 -9.80 8.49 26.42
C LYS A 348 -10.36 9.00 25.10
N GLU A 349 -11.54 8.52 24.74
CA GLU A 349 -12.22 8.95 23.51
C GLU A 349 -12.57 10.45 23.55
N LEU A 350 -12.22 11.13 22.47
CA LEU A 350 -12.43 12.57 22.27
C LEU A 350 -13.78 12.86 21.60
N PRO A 351 -14.40 14.02 21.88
CA PRO A 351 -15.56 14.50 21.13
C PRO A 351 -15.23 14.73 19.65
N TRP A 352 -16.25 14.64 18.79
CA TRP A 352 -16.11 15.00 17.39
C TRP A 352 -15.62 16.44 17.22
N GLY A 353 -14.73 16.66 16.27
CA GLY A 353 -14.06 17.93 16.02
C GLY A 353 -12.67 18.04 16.64
N GLU A 354 -12.41 17.34 17.73
CA GLU A 354 -11.09 17.32 18.37
C GLU A 354 -10.14 16.36 17.66
N VAL A 355 -8.86 16.71 17.66
CA VAL A 355 -7.78 15.91 17.04
C VAL A 355 -7.14 15.03 18.10
N GLY A 356 -6.97 13.75 17.78
CA GLY A 356 -6.30 12.78 18.64
C GLY A 356 -5.76 11.59 17.84
N GLU A 357 -5.21 10.58 18.51
CA GLU A 357 -4.74 9.37 17.86
C GLU A 357 -5.93 8.51 17.39
N LEU A 358 -5.87 8.06 16.13
CA LEU A 358 -6.85 7.15 15.56
C LEU A 358 -6.61 5.72 16.06
N TYR A 359 -7.60 5.11 16.67
CA TYR A 359 -7.63 3.69 17.02
C TYR A 359 -8.65 2.97 16.14
N ILE A 360 -8.34 1.74 15.76
CA ILE A 360 -9.20 0.92 14.89
C ILE A 360 -9.30 -0.51 15.42
N ARG A 361 -10.47 -1.13 15.23
CA ARG A 361 -10.67 -2.57 15.45
C ARG A 361 -11.59 -3.16 14.41
N GLY A 362 -11.51 -4.47 14.22
CA GLY A 362 -12.35 -5.21 13.28
C GLY A 362 -11.70 -6.54 12.89
N PRO A 363 -12.43 -7.38 12.16
CA PRO A 363 -11.92 -8.67 11.70
C PRO A 363 -10.83 -8.57 10.62
N ASN A 364 -10.63 -7.38 10.06
CA ASN A 364 -9.56 -7.05 9.10
C ASN A 364 -8.27 -6.57 9.77
N ILE A 365 -8.19 -6.58 11.12
CA ILE A 365 -7.02 -6.13 11.86
C ILE A 365 -6.06 -7.28 12.11
N THR A 366 -4.75 -7.01 11.96
CA THR A 366 -3.68 -7.98 12.17
C THR A 366 -3.72 -8.61 13.56
N PRO A 367 -3.40 -9.91 13.70
CA PRO A 367 -3.15 -10.49 15.02
C PRO A 367 -1.83 -10.03 15.65
N GLY A 368 -0.99 -9.27 14.91
CA GLY A 368 0.27 -8.72 15.39
C GLY A 368 1.41 -8.85 14.41
N TYR A 369 2.63 -8.77 14.94
CA TYR A 369 3.87 -8.83 14.17
C TYR A 369 4.60 -10.16 14.37
N TRP A 370 5.06 -10.74 13.28
CA TRP A 370 5.81 -11.99 13.25
C TRP A 370 7.05 -11.92 14.16
N ASN A 371 7.18 -12.90 15.06
CA ASN A 371 8.28 -13.00 16.04
C ASN A 371 8.51 -11.75 16.90
N LYS A 372 7.53 -10.85 17.05
CA LYS A 372 7.66 -9.60 17.80
C LYS A 372 6.51 -9.44 18.83
N PRO A 373 6.43 -10.29 19.87
CA PRO A 373 5.31 -10.25 20.83
C PRO A 373 5.23 -8.92 21.60
N GLU A 374 6.36 -8.32 21.96
CA GLU A 374 6.38 -7.02 22.66
C GLU A 374 5.86 -5.90 21.76
N ALA A 375 6.34 -5.82 20.50
CA ALA A 375 5.85 -4.83 19.55
C ALA A 375 4.36 -5.03 19.24
N THR A 376 3.88 -6.27 19.22
CA THR A 376 2.47 -6.59 19.09
C THR A 376 1.68 -6.05 20.28
N LYS A 377 2.13 -6.33 21.50
CA LYS A 377 1.48 -5.86 22.73
C LYS A 377 1.41 -4.33 22.78
N ASP A 378 2.52 -3.65 22.44
CA ASP A 378 2.61 -2.19 22.46
C ASP A 378 1.73 -1.50 21.43
N SER A 379 1.40 -2.22 20.33
CA SER A 379 0.54 -1.70 19.26
C SER A 379 -0.95 -1.79 19.55
N PHE A 380 -1.36 -2.39 20.67
CA PHE A 380 -2.76 -2.54 21.02
C PHE A 380 -3.09 -1.91 22.38
N ASP A 381 -4.33 -1.44 22.48
CA ASP A 381 -5.02 -1.12 23.72
C ASP A 381 -6.29 -1.99 23.80
N GLY A 382 -6.22 -3.09 24.56
CA GLY A 382 -7.23 -4.13 24.50
C GLY A 382 -7.32 -4.76 23.11
N ASP A 383 -8.46 -4.63 22.43
CA ASP A 383 -8.71 -5.07 21.06
C ASP A 383 -8.58 -3.94 20.00
N TRP A 384 -8.15 -2.75 20.41
CA TRP A 384 -7.95 -1.59 19.55
C TRP A 384 -6.50 -1.50 19.09
N LEU A 385 -6.29 -1.50 17.77
CA LEU A 385 -4.99 -1.20 17.18
C LEU A 385 -4.76 0.31 17.22
N LYS A 386 -3.63 0.72 17.81
CA LYS A 386 -3.10 2.09 17.77
C LYS A 386 -2.47 2.33 16.42
N THR A 387 -2.99 3.26 15.64
CA THR A 387 -2.54 3.44 14.26
C THR A 387 -1.29 4.32 14.14
N GLY A 388 -1.05 5.16 15.13
CA GLY A 388 -0.01 6.18 15.08
C GLY A 388 -0.35 7.33 14.11
N ASP A 389 -1.60 7.44 13.68
CA ASP A 389 -2.09 8.54 12.84
C ASP A 389 -2.99 9.46 13.66
N ALA A 390 -2.82 10.79 13.48
CA ALA A 390 -3.68 11.80 14.02
C ALA A 390 -4.92 11.98 13.15
N ALA A 391 -6.10 12.01 13.76
CA ALA A 391 -7.36 12.15 13.04
C ALA A 391 -8.39 12.95 13.83
N ARG A 392 -9.42 13.39 13.15
CA ARG A 392 -10.63 13.98 13.75
C ARG A 392 -11.87 13.57 12.97
N PHE A 393 -13.00 13.54 13.63
CA PHE A 393 -14.31 13.48 13.00
C PHE A 393 -14.83 14.86 12.68
N ASP A 394 -15.58 15.01 11.59
CA ASP A 394 -16.47 16.16 11.43
C ASP A 394 -17.86 15.85 12.04
N ASP A 395 -18.76 16.84 12.00
CA ASP A 395 -20.12 16.77 12.54
C ASP A 395 -21.07 15.80 11.79
N GLU A 396 -20.64 15.29 10.64
CA GLU A 396 -21.33 14.24 9.88
C GLU A 396 -20.70 12.85 10.06
N GLY A 397 -19.62 12.72 10.85
CA GLY A 397 -18.91 11.49 11.13
C GLY A 397 -17.90 11.10 10.04
N PHE A 398 -17.50 12.02 9.17
CA PHE A 398 -16.37 11.80 8.26
C PHE A 398 -15.06 12.02 9.00
N ILE A 399 -14.09 11.16 8.67
CA ILE A 399 -12.77 11.15 9.29
C ILE A 399 -11.79 11.87 8.37
N TYR A 400 -11.05 12.80 8.94
CA TYR A 400 -9.94 13.47 8.32
C TYR A 400 -8.66 13.01 9.00
N ILE A 401 -7.75 12.41 8.23
CA ILE A 401 -6.39 12.13 8.70
C ILE A 401 -5.64 13.47 8.65
N VAL A 402 -5.20 13.92 9.81
CA VAL A 402 -4.55 15.21 9.95
C VAL A 402 -3.06 15.08 9.62
N ASP A 403 -2.41 14.05 10.19
CA ASP A 403 -1.00 13.69 9.91
C ASP A 403 -0.64 12.36 10.60
N ARG A 404 0.65 12.02 10.59
CA ARG A 404 1.22 11.06 11.53
C ARG A 404 1.34 11.68 12.91
N TRP A 405 0.86 10.99 13.94
CA TRP A 405 0.98 11.46 15.32
C TRP A 405 2.42 11.82 15.70
N LYS A 406 3.40 11.06 15.19
CA LYS A 406 4.84 11.28 15.41
C LYS A 406 5.49 12.32 14.49
N ASP A 407 4.81 12.80 13.46
CA ASP A 407 5.33 13.83 12.53
C ASP A 407 4.86 15.23 12.92
N MET A 408 3.84 15.33 13.77
CA MET A 408 3.41 16.57 14.41
C MET A 408 4.58 17.16 15.21
N TYR A 409 4.69 18.49 15.20
CA TYR A 409 5.63 19.23 16.03
C TYR A 409 4.92 20.33 16.83
N ILE A 410 5.53 20.72 17.95
CA ILE A 410 4.92 21.69 18.88
C ILE A 410 5.60 23.04 18.70
N SER A 411 4.90 24.00 18.10
CA SER A 411 5.39 25.36 17.87
C SER A 411 4.69 26.36 18.78
N GLY A 412 5.44 26.93 19.73
CA GLY A 412 4.90 27.90 20.67
C GLY A 412 3.80 27.36 21.59
N GLY A 413 3.83 26.04 21.87
CA GLY A 413 2.81 25.37 22.69
C GLY A 413 1.59 24.86 21.90
N GLU A 414 1.57 25.05 20.58
CA GLU A 414 0.48 24.63 19.70
C GLU A 414 0.93 23.50 18.77
N ASN A 415 0.07 22.50 18.59
CA ASN A 415 0.33 21.40 17.68
C ASN A 415 0.28 21.88 16.22
N VAL A 416 1.32 21.57 15.45
CA VAL A 416 1.38 21.84 14.01
C VAL A 416 1.48 20.51 13.27
N TYR A 417 0.57 20.32 12.34
CA TYR A 417 0.51 19.12 11.50
C TYR A 417 1.11 19.45 10.13
N PRO A 418 2.24 18.82 9.76
CA PRO A 418 2.93 19.06 8.50
C PRO A 418 2.01 19.08 7.27
N ALA A 419 1.06 18.16 7.17
CA ALA A 419 0.17 18.06 6.02
C ALA A 419 -0.68 19.31 5.80
N GLU A 420 -1.06 20.03 6.85
CA GLU A 420 -1.79 21.30 6.73
C GLU A 420 -0.95 22.39 6.07
N VAL A 421 0.32 22.46 6.44
CA VAL A 421 1.27 23.42 5.86
C VAL A 421 1.63 23.03 4.42
N GLU A 422 1.84 21.73 4.17
CA GLU A 422 2.10 21.17 2.84
C GLU A 422 0.96 21.49 1.87
N ASN A 423 -0.30 21.41 2.29
CA ASN A 423 -1.46 21.76 1.47
C ASN A 423 -1.44 23.23 1.04
N VAL A 424 -0.99 24.14 1.89
CA VAL A 424 -0.84 25.55 1.54
C VAL A 424 0.32 25.75 0.57
N LEU A 425 1.43 25.06 0.77
CA LEU A 425 2.59 25.10 -0.14
C LEU A 425 2.25 24.62 -1.56
N TYR A 426 1.42 23.57 -1.69
CA TYR A 426 0.97 23.08 -3.00
C TYR A 426 0.09 24.05 -3.78
N GLN A 427 -0.40 25.15 -3.16
CA GLN A 427 -1.12 26.21 -3.86
C GLN A 427 -0.15 27.13 -4.65
N ILE A 428 1.14 27.07 -4.38
CA ILE A 428 2.17 27.83 -5.11
C ILE A 428 2.45 27.13 -6.44
N PRO A 429 2.15 27.75 -7.61
CA PRO A 429 2.21 27.08 -8.91
C PRO A 429 3.58 26.48 -9.29
N GLN A 430 4.67 27.06 -8.79
CA GLN A 430 6.05 26.67 -9.06
C GLN A 430 6.46 25.40 -8.31
N ILE A 431 5.74 25.02 -7.25
CA ILE A 431 6.09 23.85 -6.42
C ILE A 431 5.60 22.58 -7.11
N ALA A 432 6.51 21.62 -7.29
CA ALA A 432 6.21 20.27 -7.72
C ALA A 432 5.94 19.36 -6.53
N GLU A 433 6.80 19.43 -5.48
CA GLU A 433 6.67 18.62 -4.28
C GLU A 433 7.01 19.44 -3.03
N ALA A 434 6.34 19.15 -1.91
CA ALA A 434 6.57 19.78 -0.62
C ALA A 434 6.58 18.75 0.51
N ALA A 435 7.48 18.93 1.47
CA ALA A 435 7.49 18.25 2.75
C ALA A 435 7.83 19.24 3.86
N ILE A 436 7.14 19.09 5.01
CA ILE A 436 7.44 19.84 6.23
C ILE A 436 7.97 18.88 7.28
N ILE A 437 9.03 19.31 7.96
CA ILE A 437 9.56 18.64 9.16
C ILE A 437 9.63 19.66 10.31
N GLY A 438 9.35 19.18 11.53
CA GLY A 438 9.64 19.94 12.74
C GLY A 438 11.15 20.00 12.97
N VAL A 439 11.66 21.18 13.32
CA VAL A 439 13.06 21.42 13.68
C VAL A 439 13.13 22.23 14.98
N PRO A 440 14.16 22.00 15.85
CA PRO A 440 14.30 22.76 17.08
C PRO A 440 14.42 24.26 16.84
N ASP A 441 13.78 25.07 17.66
CA ASP A 441 13.82 26.53 17.63
C ASP A 441 13.91 27.10 19.06
N GLU A 442 14.81 28.05 19.31
CA GLU A 442 15.05 28.62 20.64
C GLU A 442 13.84 29.41 21.17
N ARG A 443 13.00 29.96 20.30
CA ARG A 443 11.87 30.80 20.68
C ARG A 443 10.56 30.01 20.77
N TRP A 444 10.35 29.08 19.83
CA TRP A 444 9.09 28.36 19.67
C TRP A 444 9.12 26.93 20.22
N GLY A 445 10.30 26.46 20.70
CA GLY A 445 10.54 25.07 21.03
C GLY A 445 10.85 24.27 19.76
N GLU A 446 9.89 24.21 18.87
CA GLU A 446 10.03 23.67 17.52
C GLU A 446 9.41 24.63 16.50
N THR A 447 9.84 24.50 15.25
CA THR A 447 9.26 25.24 14.10
C THR A 447 9.30 24.37 12.84
N GLY A 448 8.50 24.75 11.82
CA GLY A 448 8.52 24.07 10.54
C GLY A 448 9.73 24.47 9.68
N LYS A 449 10.38 23.46 9.05
CA LYS A 449 11.26 23.63 7.90
C LYS A 449 10.57 23.08 6.66
N ALA A 450 10.38 23.92 5.65
CA ALA A 450 9.83 23.49 4.36
C ALA A 450 10.94 22.96 3.45
N ILE A 451 10.73 21.78 2.88
CA ILE A 451 11.65 21.15 1.92
C ILE A 451 10.87 20.99 0.62
N LEU A 452 11.33 21.67 -0.43
CA LEU A 452 10.58 21.90 -1.65
C LEU A 452 11.32 21.38 -2.88
N VAL A 453 10.57 20.81 -3.82
CA VAL A 453 11.02 20.51 -5.17
C VAL A 453 10.27 21.43 -6.13
N LEU A 454 10.97 22.17 -6.95
CA LEU A 454 10.36 23.05 -7.95
C LEU A 454 10.08 22.30 -9.26
N LYS A 455 9.09 22.78 -10.00
CA LYS A 455 8.85 22.32 -11.37
C LYS A 455 10.03 22.70 -12.26
N VAL A 456 10.27 21.92 -13.29
CA VAL A 456 11.41 22.12 -14.22
C VAL A 456 11.37 23.51 -14.83
N GLY A 457 12.47 24.27 -14.65
CA GLY A 457 12.62 25.62 -15.18
C GLY A 457 12.00 26.73 -14.33
N GLU A 458 11.33 26.40 -13.23
CA GLU A 458 10.76 27.39 -12.31
C GLU A 458 11.80 27.87 -11.29
N VAL A 459 11.59 29.10 -10.80
CA VAL A 459 12.39 29.74 -9.75
C VAL A 459 11.45 30.31 -8.70
N LEU A 460 11.78 30.12 -7.43
CA LEU A 460 11.02 30.60 -6.29
C LEU A 460 12.00 30.99 -5.17
N GLU A 461 11.76 32.11 -4.51
CA GLU A 461 12.60 32.54 -3.40
C GLU A 461 11.92 32.17 -2.05
N GLU A 462 12.75 31.85 -1.04
CA GLU A 462 12.28 31.54 0.31
C GLU A 462 11.28 32.56 0.86
N LYS A 463 11.57 33.87 0.64
CA LYS A 463 10.69 34.95 1.11
C LYS A 463 9.26 34.88 0.53
N ASP A 464 9.12 34.42 -0.71
CA ASP A 464 7.81 34.34 -1.38
C ASP A 464 7.02 33.16 -0.83
N VAL A 465 7.69 32.06 -0.52
CA VAL A 465 7.10 30.89 0.17
C VAL A 465 6.60 31.29 1.56
N ILE A 466 7.44 31.93 2.36
CA ILE A 466 7.09 32.38 3.72
C ILE A 466 5.93 33.39 3.67
N SER A 467 5.94 34.33 2.72
CA SER A 467 4.88 35.32 2.53
C SER A 467 3.53 34.64 2.23
N HIS A 468 3.54 33.68 1.30
CA HIS A 468 2.34 32.91 0.96
C HIS A 468 1.79 32.14 2.17
N CYS A 469 2.67 31.51 2.97
CA CYS A 469 2.26 30.82 4.19
C CYS A 469 1.69 31.80 5.23
N LEU A 470 2.28 32.99 5.38
CA LEU A 470 1.77 34.02 6.32
C LEU A 470 0.36 34.52 5.96
N GLU A 471 0.02 34.55 4.67
CA GLU A 471 -1.32 34.96 4.20
C GLU A 471 -2.39 33.87 4.43
N ASN A 472 -1.99 32.60 4.54
CA ASN A 472 -2.91 31.46 4.53
C ASN A 472 -2.89 30.63 5.81
N LEU A 473 -1.94 30.85 6.73
CA LEU A 473 -1.76 30.06 7.95
C LEU A 473 -1.63 30.96 9.19
N ALA A 474 -2.00 30.40 10.34
CA ALA A 474 -1.68 31.00 11.64
C ALA A 474 -0.16 31.10 11.80
N LYS A 475 0.32 32.16 12.44
CA LYS A 475 1.73 32.51 12.50
C LYS A 475 2.65 31.42 13.04
N PHE A 476 2.18 30.63 14.00
CA PHE A 476 2.93 29.53 14.60
C PHE A 476 3.08 28.32 13.67
N LYS A 477 2.26 28.21 12.61
CA LYS A 477 2.31 27.16 11.59
C LYS A 477 3.25 27.49 10.44
N VAL A 478 3.62 28.78 10.29
CA VAL A 478 4.45 29.22 9.19
C VAL A 478 5.87 28.68 9.33
N PRO A 479 6.42 27.98 8.32
CA PRO A 479 7.78 27.49 8.38
C PRO A 479 8.77 28.66 8.49
N GLN A 480 9.81 28.48 9.30
CA GLN A 480 10.81 29.54 9.53
C GLN A 480 12.00 29.43 8.56
N SER A 481 12.10 28.32 7.83
CA SER A 481 13.15 28.13 6.82
C SER A 481 12.65 27.28 5.66
N VAL A 482 13.24 27.48 4.49
CA VAL A 482 12.92 26.77 3.26
C VAL A 482 14.21 26.20 2.67
N GLU A 483 14.14 24.96 2.22
CA GLU A 483 15.21 24.28 1.50
C GLU A 483 14.70 23.81 0.15
N PHE A 484 15.47 24.04 -0.92
CA PHE A 484 15.13 23.57 -2.26
C PHE A 484 16.04 22.40 -2.61
N ILE A 485 15.43 21.26 -2.99
CA ILE A 485 16.15 20.04 -3.36
C ILE A 485 15.69 19.51 -4.71
N GLU A 486 16.45 18.58 -5.30
CA GLU A 486 16.11 18.01 -6.61
C GLU A 486 14.95 17.01 -6.53
N ALA A 487 14.87 16.20 -5.46
CA ALA A 487 13.80 15.22 -5.25
C ALA A 487 13.62 14.90 -3.76
N LEU A 488 12.40 14.67 -3.33
CA LEU A 488 12.12 14.18 -1.97
C LEU A 488 12.46 12.69 -1.83
N PRO A 489 13.12 12.27 -0.73
CA PRO A 489 13.37 10.85 -0.47
C PRO A 489 12.05 10.12 -0.27
N ARG A 490 11.89 8.97 -0.96
CA ARG A 490 10.66 8.18 -0.92
C ARG A 490 10.97 6.72 -0.61
N ASN A 491 10.01 6.08 0.05
CA ASN A 491 10.05 4.62 0.16
C ASN A 491 9.58 3.96 -1.15
N ALA A 492 9.65 2.63 -1.19
CA ALA A 492 9.25 1.83 -2.33
C ALA A 492 7.79 1.98 -2.77
N THR A 493 6.93 2.51 -1.91
CA THR A 493 5.51 2.76 -2.21
C THR A 493 5.25 4.20 -2.65
N GLY A 494 6.31 5.02 -2.82
CA GLY A 494 6.21 6.42 -3.21
C GLY A 494 5.93 7.40 -2.06
N LYS A 495 5.89 6.93 -0.81
CA LYS A 495 5.68 7.78 0.37
C LYS A 495 6.97 8.51 0.75
N VAL A 496 6.85 9.82 1.01
CA VAL A 496 7.99 10.66 1.47
C VAL A 496 8.52 10.15 2.82
N LEU A 497 9.84 10.02 2.91
CA LEU A 497 10.55 9.58 4.10
C LEU A 497 10.98 10.79 4.95
N LYS A 498 10.04 11.37 5.73
CA LYS A 498 10.31 12.54 6.59
C LYS A 498 11.43 12.27 7.61
N ARG A 499 11.61 11.02 8.05
CA ARG A 499 12.74 10.64 8.91
C ARG A 499 14.08 10.89 8.23
N THR A 500 14.23 10.47 6.97
CA THR A 500 15.48 10.72 6.21
C THR A 500 15.74 12.22 6.08
N LEU A 501 14.69 13.02 5.84
CA LEU A 501 14.82 14.48 5.82
C LEU A 501 15.25 15.05 7.18
N ARG A 502 14.69 14.54 8.29
CA ARG A 502 15.14 14.95 9.63
C ARG A 502 16.61 14.58 9.88
N ASP A 503 17.00 13.34 9.57
CA ASP A 503 18.38 12.87 9.76
C ASP A 503 19.37 13.72 8.94
N GLU A 504 19.00 14.14 7.73
CA GLU A 504 19.82 14.98 6.84
C GLU A 504 19.96 16.43 7.33
N PHE A 505 18.85 17.05 7.75
CA PHE A 505 18.81 18.46 8.09
C PHE A 505 19.01 18.79 9.58
N LEU A 506 18.87 17.80 10.48
CA LEU A 506 19.09 17.96 11.92
C LEU A 506 20.34 17.23 12.44
N GLY A 507 20.91 16.32 11.64
CA GLY A 507 21.98 15.40 12.05
C GLY A 507 21.44 14.17 12.81
N THR A 508 22.22 13.07 12.79
CA THR A 508 21.81 11.76 13.34
C THR A 508 21.67 11.71 14.86
N ASP A 509 22.05 12.76 15.57
CA ASP A 509 22.01 12.88 17.03
C ASP A 509 20.83 13.75 17.54
N ALA A 510 19.90 14.15 16.69
CA ALA A 510 18.73 14.89 17.16
C ALA A 510 17.87 13.99 18.07
N PRO A 511 17.46 14.48 19.28
CA PRO A 511 16.62 13.70 20.16
C PRO A 511 15.32 13.33 19.45
N ALA A 512 14.85 12.10 19.68
CA ALA A 512 13.51 11.71 19.21
C ALA A 512 12.51 12.74 19.75
N ILE A 513 11.78 13.38 18.85
CA ILE A 513 10.74 14.35 19.19
C ILE A 513 9.70 13.61 20.04
N SER A 514 9.46 14.12 21.23
CA SER A 514 8.63 13.53 22.28
C SER A 514 7.15 13.54 21.93
#